data_cbcbe81ef04292f59b4333baea523624
#
_entry.id   cbcbe81ef04292f59b4333baea523624
#
_cell.length_a   1.000
_cell.length_b   1.000
_cell.length_c   1.000
_cell.angle_alpha   90.00
_cell.angle_beta   90.00
_cell.angle_gamma   90.00
#
_symmetry.space_group_name_H-M   'P 1'
#
loop_
_entity.id
_entity.type
_entity.pdbx_description
1 polymer ?
#
loop_
_entity_poly.entity_id
_entity_poly.type
_entity_poly.pdbx_seq_one_letter_code
_entity_poly.pdbx_strand_id
1 'polypeptide(L)'
;MSEKCRKYENRVTGMATVFPGEENADIILQEAFDSGLRGLKLHAHVQCFDMNSEHMNRLYECCRINKKPIVMHIGREPKSTAYGCDPYQLCSAEKLELVLKNFPDIKICVPHLGFDETSAYRKLIEKYDNLWLDTTMVITDYFPIEGKINLNDYRSDRIMYGSDFPNIPYAWDRELKELNAADISMDSLEKISYKNAADFFSIKLQPV
;
A
#
# COMPACT_ATOMS: atom_id res chain seq x y z
N MET A 1 -11.85 8.08 -14.34
CA MET A 1 -10.42 7.75 -14.05
C MET A 1 -9.84 6.75 -15.05
N SER A 2 -10.53 5.66 -15.36
CA SER A 2 -10.08 4.63 -16.34
C SER A 2 -9.74 5.18 -17.73
N GLU A 3 -10.48 6.19 -18.22
CA GLU A 3 -10.21 6.84 -19.52
C GLU A 3 -8.85 7.56 -19.51
N LYS A 4 -8.52 8.27 -18.43
CA LYS A 4 -7.20 8.92 -18.27
C LYS A 4 -6.07 7.89 -18.20
N CYS A 5 -6.28 6.80 -17.47
CA CYS A 5 -5.30 5.72 -17.37
C CYS A 5 -5.06 5.06 -18.75
N ARG A 6 -6.12 4.83 -19.54
CA ARG A 6 -5.98 4.31 -20.89
C ARG A 6 -5.18 5.23 -21.82
N LYS A 7 -5.41 6.55 -21.73
CA LYS A 7 -4.65 7.53 -22.52
C LYS A 7 -3.15 7.53 -22.20
N TYR A 8 -2.77 7.18 -20.96
CA TYR A 8 -1.40 7.16 -20.48
C TYR A 8 -1.00 5.79 -19.91
N GLU A 9 -1.48 4.70 -20.53
CA GLU A 9 -1.35 3.33 -20.01
C GLU A 9 0.08 2.87 -19.73
N ASN A 10 1.06 3.47 -20.41
CA ASN A 10 2.48 3.20 -20.20
C ASN A 10 3.12 4.05 -19.07
N ARG A 11 2.35 4.96 -18.45
CA ARG A 11 2.87 5.89 -17.45
C ARG A 11 2.03 5.97 -16.19
N VAL A 12 0.73 5.69 -16.29
CA VAL A 12 -0.24 5.83 -15.20
C VAL A 12 -1.09 4.59 -15.12
N THR A 13 -1.19 4.03 -13.93
CA THR A 13 -2.18 3.00 -13.63
C THR A 13 -3.11 3.48 -12.52
N GLY A 14 -4.38 3.16 -12.61
CA GLY A 14 -5.39 3.54 -11.62
C GLY A 14 -5.72 2.39 -10.68
N MET A 15 -6.11 2.77 -9.47
CA MET A 15 -6.69 1.85 -8.49
C MET A 15 -8.15 2.19 -8.25
N ALA A 16 -8.96 1.17 -7.98
CA ALA A 16 -10.33 1.33 -7.51
C ALA A 16 -10.34 1.72 -6.02
N THR A 17 -11.43 2.31 -5.58
CA THR A 17 -11.78 2.42 -4.17
C THR A 17 -13.28 2.21 -4.03
N VAL A 18 -13.68 1.53 -2.96
CA VAL A 18 -15.07 1.27 -2.59
C VAL A 18 -15.24 1.43 -1.09
N PHE A 19 -16.46 1.67 -0.61
CA PHE A 19 -16.75 1.60 0.82
C PHE A 19 -17.04 0.12 1.18
N PRO A 20 -16.25 -0.51 2.07
CA PRO A 20 -16.43 -1.94 2.37
C PRO A 20 -17.81 -2.31 2.92
N GLY A 21 -18.48 -1.38 3.62
CA GLY A 21 -19.80 -1.58 4.19
C GLY A 21 -20.96 -1.43 3.19
N GLU A 22 -20.73 -1.04 1.95
CA GLU A 22 -21.79 -0.98 0.92
C GLU A 22 -22.23 -2.39 0.52
N GLU A 23 -23.54 -2.54 0.30
CA GLU A 23 -24.17 -3.83 -0.06
C GLU A 23 -23.56 -4.43 -1.32
N ASN A 24 -23.26 -3.60 -2.32
CA ASN A 24 -22.73 -3.99 -3.63
C ASN A 24 -21.26 -3.63 -3.83
N ALA A 25 -20.46 -3.50 -2.77
CA ALA A 25 -19.06 -3.06 -2.85
C ALA A 25 -18.21 -3.97 -3.74
N ASP A 26 -18.42 -5.27 -3.70
CA ASP A 26 -17.75 -6.28 -4.52
C ASP A 26 -18.16 -6.20 -6.01
N ILE A 27 -19.42 -5.90 -6.30
CA ILE A 27 -19.92 -5.69 -7.68
C ILE A 27 -19.30 -4.42 -8.25
N ILE A 28 -19.33 -3.30 -7.50
CA ILE A 28 -18.70 -2.03 -7.91
C ILE A 28 -17.20 -2.23 -8.16
N LEU A 29 -16.55 -3.01 -7.30
CA LEU A 29 -15.13 -3.33 -7.45
C LEU A 29 -14.86 -4.17 -8.71
N GLN A 30 -15.71 -5.17 -9.01
CA GLN A 30 -15.61 -5.95 -10.23
C GLN A 30 -15.74 -5.08 -11.48
N GLU A 31 -16.75 -4.21 -11.54
CA GLU A 31 -16.93 -3.25 -12.65
C GLU A 31 -15.71 -2.32 -12.81
N ALA A 32 -15.09 -1.91 -11.70
CA ALA A 32 -13.88 -1.11 -11.72
C ALA A 32 -12.69 -1.88 -12.34
N PHE A 33 -12.54 -3.17 -12.01
CA PHE A 33 -11.52 -4.03 -12.61
C PHE A 33 -11.79 -4.28 -14.11
N ASP A 34 -13.02 -4.52 -14.49
CA ASP A 34 -13.44 -4.69 -15.89
C ASP A 34 -13.18 -3.42 -16.72
N SER A 35 -13.26 -2.24 -16.07
CA SER A 35 -12.90 -0.96 -16.70
C SER A 35 -11.39 -0.73 -16.82
N GLY A 36 -10.55 -1.65 -16.34
CA GLY A 36 -9.09 -1.63 -16.49
C GLY A 36 -8.32 -1.10 -15.30
N LEU A 37 -8.95 -0.89 -14.13
CA LEU A 37 -8.23 -0.53 -12.90
C LEU A 37 -7.45 -1.75 -12.37
N ARG A 38 -6.25 -1.50 -11.82
CA ARG A 38 -5.27 -2.56 -11.57
C ARG A 38 -5.16 -3.02 -10.13
N GLY A 39 -5.90 -2.43 -9.21
CA GLY A 39 -5.87 -2.80 -7.80
C GLY A 39 -6.93 -2.08 -7.00
N LEU A 40 -6.99 -2.37 -5.72
CA LEU A 40 -7.90 -1.76 -4.75
C LEU A 40 -7.11 -0.90 -3.77
N LYS A 41 -7.49 0.39 -3.60
CA LYS A 41 -6.97 1.28 -2.55
C LYS A 41 -8.03 1.47 -1.48
N LEU A 42 -7.65 1.19 -0.23
CA LEU A 42 -8.49 1.40 0.96
C LEU A 42 -7.75 2.21 2.02
N HIS A 43 -8.52 2.85 2.90
CA HIS A 43 -8.02 3.63 4.01
C HIS A 43 -8.89 3.37 5.26
N ALA A 44 -8.40 2.53 6.16
CA ALA A 44 -9.21 1.97 7.24
C ALA A 44 -9.85 3.02 8.14
N HIS A 45 -9.11 4.02 8.60
CA HIS A 45 -9.64 5.02 9.52
C HIS A 45 -10.39 6.17 8.84
N VAL A 46 -10.26 6.37 7.53
CA VAL A 46 -11.12 7.29 6.77
C VAL A 46 -12.46 6.63 6.43
N GLN A 47 -12.42 5.35 6.07
CA GLN A 47 -13.60 4.57 5.67
C GLN A 47 -14.21 3.78 6.85
N CYS A 48 -13.61 3.84 8.04
CA CYS A 48 -14.08 3.26 9.31
C CYS A 48 -14.47 1.78 9.19
N PHE A 49 -13.58 0.94 8.64
CA PHE A 49 -13.84 -0.50 8.53
C PHE A 49 -12.82 -1.34 9.32
N ASP A 50 -13.25 -2.49 9.82
CA ASP A 50 -12.36 -3.53 10.34
C ASP A 50 -11.90 -4.43 9.18
N MET A 51 -10.57 -4.55 9.01
CA MET A 51 -9.97 -5.35 7.94
C MET A 51 -10.29 -6.85 8.03
N ASN A 52 -10.75 -7.34 9.18
CA ASN A 52 -11.15 -8.73 9.38
C ASN A 52 -12.68 -8.92 9.37
N SER A 53 -13.44 -7.91 8.92
CA SER A 53 -14.89 -8.00 8.81
C SER A 53 -15.34 -8.88 7.63
N GLU A 54 -16.56 -9.38 7.70
CA GLU A 54 -17.19 -10.15 6.61
C GLU A 54 -17.32 -9.31 5.32
N HIS A 55 -17.58 -8.01 5.43
CA HIS A 55 -17.59 -7.10 4.28
C HIS A 55 -16.25 -7.07 3.55
N MET A 56 -15.15 -7.08 4.30
CA MET A 56 -13.81 -7.13 3.71
C MET A 56 -13.52 -8.46 3.05
N ASN A 57 -14.01 -9.59 3.58
CA ASN A 57 -13.82 -10.91 2.98
C ASN A 57 -14.34 -10.96 1.53
N ARG A 58 -15.49 -10.32 1.23
CA ARG A 58 -16.02 -10.23 -0.14
C ARG A 58 -15.09 -9.45 -1.07
N LEU A 59 -14.48 -8.36 -0.59
CA LEU A 59 -13.52 -7.57 -1.37
C LEU A 59 -12.21 -8.31 -1.57
N TYR A 60 -11.70 -9.00 -0.54
CA TYR A 60 -10.53 -9.86 -0.68
C TYR A 60 -10.77 -10.95 -1.72
N GLU A 61 -11.91 -11.61 -1.67
CA GLU A 61 -12.25 -12.66 -2.62
C GLU A 61 -12.36 -12.12 -4.05
N CYS A 62 -12.97 -10.95 -4.25
CA CYS A 62 -13.00 -10.27 -5.54
C CYS A 62 -11.56 -9.96 -6.05
N CYS A 63 -10.68 -9.44 -5.18
CA CYS A 63 -9.28 -9.18 -5.52
C CYS A 63 -8.54 -10.47 -5.87
N ARG A 64 -8.74 -11.55 -5.10
CA ARG A 64 -8.12 -12.87 -5.31
C ARG A 64 -8.48 -13.46 -6.66
N ILE A 65 -9.78 -13.50 -6.99
CA ILE A 65 -10.30 -14.05 -8.25
C ILE A 65 -9.72 -13.27 -9.45
N ASN A 66 -9.65 -11.94 -9.34
CA ASN A 66 -9.15 -11.06 -10.39
C ASN A 66 -7.62 -10.90 -10.39
N LYS A 67 -6.90 -11.53 -9.43
CA LYS A 67 -5.45 -11.38 -9.23
C LYS A 67 -5.03 -9.92 -9.13
N LYS A 68 -5.79 -9.13 -8.38
CA LYS A 68 -5.56 -7.70 -8.18
C LYS A 68 -4.97 -7.42 -6.80
N PRO A 69 -3.91 -6.61 -6.70
CA PRO A 69 -3.31 -6.24 -5.43
C PRO A 69 -4.14 -5.21 -4.68
N ILE A 70 -3.88 -5.10 -3.38
CA ILE A 70 -4.51 -4.13 -2.49
C ILE A 70 -3.45 -3.22 -1.89
N VAL A 71 -3.62 -1.91 -1.98
CA VAL A 71 -2.91 -0.93 -1.16
C VAL A 71 -3.85 -0.48 -0.04
N MET A 72 -3.52 -0.82 1.19
CA MET A 72 -4.39 -0.59 2.34
C MET A 72 -3.68 0.25 3.40
N HIS A 73 -4.17 1.49 3.60
CA HIS A 73 -3.66 2.36 4.63
C HIS A 73 -4.23 1.92 5.99
N ILE A 74 -3.41 1.20 6.72
CA ILE A 74 -3.72 0.58 8.02
C ILE A 74 -2.60 0.76 9.05
N GLY A 75 -1.59 1.57 8.75
CA GLY A 75 -0.65 2.05 9.77
C GLY A 75 -1.41 2.83 10.84
N ARG A 76 -1.00 2.66 12.11
CA ARG A 76 -1.60 3.42 13.20
C ARG A 76 -1.17 4.88 13.13
N GLU A 77 -2.13 5.76 13.06
CA GLU A 77 -1.93 7.19 13.16
C GLU A 77 -2.43 7.72 14.50
N PRO A 78 -1.91 8.87 14.97
CA PRO A 78 -2.44 9.52 16.16
C PRO A 78 -3.94 9.74 16.06
N LYS A 79 -4.65 9.56 17.17
CA LYS A 79 -6.09 9.84 17.24
C LYS A 79 -6.37 11.28 16.82
N SER A 80 -7.35 11.45 15.95
CA SER A 80 -7.81 12.75 15.48
C SER A 80 -9.33 12.82 15.52
N THR A 81 -9.87 13.99 15.85
CA THR A 81 -11.31 14.28 15.75
C THR A 81 -11.82 14.29 14.30
N ALA A 82 -10.90 14.31 13.33
CA ALA A 82 -11.24 14.19 11.92
C ALA A 82 -11.65 12.76 11.51
N TYR A 83 -11.30 11.76 12.31
CA TYR A 83 -11.68 10.37 12.06
C TYR A 83 -12.94 10.01 12.85
N GLY A 84 -13.89 9.34 12.18
CA GLY A 84 -15.10 8.80 12.81
C GLY A 84 -14.84 7.54 13.67
N CYS A 85 -13.61 7.10 13.78
CA CYS A 85 -13.20 5.88 14.49
C CYS A 85 -11.84 6.06 15.18
N ASP A 86 -11.49 5.12 16.05
CA ASP A 86 -10.17 5.05 16.66
C ASP A 86 -9.22 4.22 15.79
N PRO A 87 -8.17 4.82 15.17
CA PRO A 87 -7.20 4.08 14.36
C PRO A 87 -6.56 2.91 15.10
N TYR A 88 -6.31 3.05 16.40
CA TYR A 88 -5.71 1.98 17.22
C TYR A 88 -6.58 0.75 17.42
N GLN A 89 -7.91 0.90 17.26
CA GLN A 89 -8.85 -0.23 17.32
C GLN A 89 -8.97 -0.94 15.96
N LEU A 90 -8.89 -0.19 14.87
CA LEU A 90 -9.08 -0.73 13.52
C LEU A 90 -7.80 -1.27 12.91
N CYS A 91 -6.66 -0.64 13.22
CA CYS A 91 -5.39 -0.87 12.55
C CYS A 91 -4.39 -1.51 13.52
N SER A 92 -3.77 -2.61 13.11
CA SER A 92 -2.58 -3.16 13.75
C SER A 92 -1.90 -4.18 12.84
N ALA A 93 -0.59 -4.34 13.02
CA ALA A 93 0.18 -5.39 12.36
C ALA A 93 -0.36 -6.80 12.67
N GLU A 94 -0.85 -7.04 13.91
CA GLU A 94 -1.46 -8.31 14.32
C GLU A 94 -2.76 -8.59 13.55
N LYS A 95 -3.64 -7.59 13.39
CA LYS A 95 -4.85 -7.74 12.60
C LYS A 95 -4.56 -8.02 11.13
N LEU A 96 -3.55 -7.35 10.57
CA LEU A 96 -3.11 -7.62 9.20
C LEU A 96 -2.56 -9.03 9.06
N GLU A 97 -1.84 -9.54 10.05
CA GLU A 97 -1.29 -10.90 10.00
C GLU A 97 -2.39 -11.97 9.80
N LEU A 98 -3.58 -11.77 10.36
CA LEU A 98 -4.72 -12.64 10.11
C LEU A 98 -5.17 -12.59 8.66
N VAL A 99 -5.22 -11.40 8.06
CA VAL A 99 -5.57 -11.25 6.64
C VAL A 99 -4.54 -11.94 5.74
N LEU A 100 -3.24 -11.73 6.00
CA LEU A 100 -2.16 -12.34 5.22
C LEU A 100 -2.20 -13.88 5.25
N LYS A 101 -2.55 -14.46 6.40
CA LYS A 101 -2.72 -15.92 6.58
C LYS A 101 -3.93 -16.46 5.81
N ASN A 102 -5.05 -15.73 5.89
CA ASN A 102 -6.31 -16.17 5.29
C ASN A 102 -6.33 -16.00 3.76
N PHE A 103 -5.57 -15.03 3.23
CA PHE A 103 -5.52 -14.68 1.81
C PHE A 103 -4.07 -14.65 1.29
N PRO A 104 -3.35 -15.79 1.30
CA PRO A 104 -1.92 -15.84 0.93
C PRO A 104 -1.66 -15.49 -0.54
N ASP A 105 -2.67 -15.59 -1.40
CA ASP A 105 -2.56 -15.33 -2.84
C ASP A 105 -2.80 -13.85 -3.21
N ILE A 106 -3.16 -13.00 -2.23
CA ILE A 106 -3.37 -11.56 -2.47
C ILE A 106 -2.12 -10.78 -2.09
N LYS A 107 -1.60 -10.00 -3.02
CA LYS A 107 -0.54 -9.03 -2.75
C LYS A 107 -1.13 -7.83 -2.01
N ILE A 108 -0.62 -7.54 -0.81
CA ILE A 108 -1.07 -6.40 0.01
C ILE A 108 0.12 -5.46 0.25
N CYS A 109 -0.07 -4.16 0.01
CA CYS A 109 0.89 -3.13 0.38
C CYS A 109 0.33 -2.28 1.51
N VAL A 110 1.16 -2.05 2.52
CA VAL A 110 0.88 -1.11 3.62
C VAL A 110 1.78 0.10 3.46
N PRO A 111 1.21 1.30 3.25
CA PRO A 111 1.95 2.55 3.17
C PRO A 111 2.71 2.93 4.45
N HIS A 112 3.66 3.86 4.30
CA HIS A 112 4.40 4.49 5.41
C HIS A 112 5.19 3.50 6.27
N LEU A 113 5.65 2.35 5.70
CA LEU A 113 6.28 1.24 6.43
C LEU A 113 5.49 0.78 7.66
N GLY A 114 4.15 1.03 7.68
CA GLY A 114 3.28 0.70 8.81
C GLY A 114 3.25 1.75 9.93
N PHE A 115 3.81 2.95 9.69
CA PHE A 115 3.81 4.11 10.58
C PHE A 115 4.43 3.82 11.96
N ASP A 116 3.68 3.87 13.08
CA ASP A 116 4.21 3.68 14.44
C ASP A 116 4.55 2.20 14.78
N GLU A 117 4.15 1.26 13.91
CA GLU A 117 4.44 -0.18 14.06
C GLU A 117 5.55 -0.68 13.10
N THR A 118 6.47 0.18 12.64
CA THR A 118 7.52 -0.17 11.67
C THR A 118 8.27 -1.46 12.00
N SER A 119 8.64 -1.67 13.27
CA SER A 119 9.30 -2.90 13.74
C SER A 119 8.46 -4.16 13.55
N ALA A 120 7.13 -4.07 13.77
CA ALA A 120 6.23 -5.20 13.57
C ALA A 120 6.07 -5.51 12.09
N TYR A 121 5.86 -4.49 11.25
CA TYR A 121 5.74 -4.66 9.80
C TYR A 121 7.03 -5.17 9.15
N ARG A 122 8.21 -4.75 9.65
CA ARG A 122 9.49 -5.30 9.22
C ARG A 122 9.58 -6.82 9.46
N LYS A 123 9.10 -7.30 10.61
CA LYS A 123 9.03 -8.75 10.89
C LYS A 123 8.01 -9.47 10.01
N LEU A 124 6.89 -8.82 9.70
CA LEU A 124 5.86 -9.41 8.86
C LEU A 124 6.33 -9.60 7.41
N ILE A 125 7.08 -8.66 6.82
CA ILE A 125 7.59 -8.83 5.45
C ILE A 125 8.65 -9.92 5.34
N GLU A 126 9.36 -10.25 6.43
CA GLU A 126 10.25 -11.41 6.46
C GLU A 126 9.48 -12.74 6.47
N LYS A 127 8.27 -12.73 7.00
CA LYS A 127 7.45 -13.93 7.21
C LYS A 127 6.45 -14.19 6.07
N TYR A 128 5.97 -13.12 5.41
CA TYR A 128 4.89 -13.17 4.44
C TYR A 128 5.30 -12.60 3.08
N ASP A 129 5.41 -13.45 2.08
CA ASP A 129 5.77 -13.05 0.71
C ASP A 129 4.66 -12.25 -0.01
N ASN A 130 3.46 -12.26 0.51
CA ASN A 130 2.32 -11.51 0.00
C ASN A 130 2.15 -10.12 0.63
N LEU A 131 3.12 -9.67 1.46
CA LEU A 131 3.15 -8.32 2.03
C LEU A 131 4.23 -7.47 1.37
N TRP A 132 3.85 -6.24 1.00
CA TRP A 132 4.72 -5.14 0.61
C TRP A 132 4.53 -3.95 1.53
N LEU A 133 5.55 -3.10 1.64
CA LEU A 133 5.46 -1.80 2.31
C LEU A 133 5.89 -0.72 1.33
N ASP A 134 5.56 0.54 1.61
CA ASP A 134 6.10 1.65 0.84
C ASP A 134 6.78 2.72 1.72
N THR A 135 7.60 3.55 1.09
CA THR A 135 8.44 4.54 1.77
C THR A 135 7.75 5.87 2.02
N THR A 136 6.50 6.02 1.61
CA THR A 136 5.76 7.28 1.66
C THR A 136 5.96 8.00 3.00
N MET A 137 6.45 9.23 2.95
CA MET A 137 6.64 10.18 4.06
C MET A 137 7.57 9.74 5.21
N VAL A 138 8.06 8.48 5.22
CA VAL A 138 8.85 7.96 6.36
C VAL A 138 10.36 8.11 6.19
N ILE A 139 10.86 8.27 4.96
CA ILE A 139 12.29 8.49 4.72
C ILE A 139 12.67 9.98 4.67
N THR A 140 11.68 10.87 4.81
CA THR A 140 11.86 12.34 4.72
C THR A 140 11.90 13.02 6.08
N ASP A 141 12.00 12.27 7.17
CA ASP A 141 11.93 12.77 8.56
C ASP A 141 10.68 13.64 8.83
N TYR A 142 9.60 13.40 8.10
CA TYR A 142 8.35 14.15 8.27
C TYR A 142 7.47 13.58 9.38
N PHE A 143 7.33 12.27 9.44
CA PHE A 143 6.61 11.64 10.53
C PHE A 143 7.48 11.49 11.77
N PRO A 144 6.90 11.66 12.97
CA PRO A 144 7.60 11.47 14.24
C PRO A 144 7.78 9.98 14.56
N ILE A 145 8.51 9.26 13.70
CA ILE A 145 8.86 7.84 13.92
C ILE A 145 10.08 7.80 14.83
N GLU A 146 10.08 6.89 15.81
CA GLU A 146 11.24 6.67 16.66
C GLU A 146 12.44 6.14 15.85
N GLY A 147 13.50 6.93 15.82
CA GLY A 147 14.74 6.59 15.12
C GLY A 147 14.71 6.87 13.61
N LYS A 148 15.90 6.84 13.02
CA LYS A 148 16.04 7.01 11.56
C LYS A 148 15.76 5.68 10.86
N ILE A 149 14.95 5.71 9.81
CA ILE A 149 14.71 4.54 8.96
C ILE A 149 15.99 4.19 8.19
N ASN A 150 16.43 2.95 8.33
CA ASN A 150 17.49 2.36 7.50
C ASN A 150 16.87 1.30 6.57
N LEU A 151 16.83 1.59 5.28
CA LEU A 151 16.22 0.69 4.29
C LEU A 151 16.95 -0.67 4.17
N ASN A 152 18.23 -0.75 4.59
CA ASN A 152 18.96 -2.02 4.64
C ASN A 152 18.41 -2.99 5.71
N ASP A 153 17.61 -2.51 6.65
CA ASP A 153 16.97 -3.35 7.66
C ASP A 153 15.72 -4.07 7.14
N TYR A 154 15.33 -3.81 5.90
CA TYR A 154 14.12 -4.35 5.27
C TYR A 154 14.46 -5.22 4.06
N ARG A 155 13.60 -6.16 3.74
CA ARG A 155 13.64 -6.89 2.47
C ARG A 155 13.47 -5.94 1.30
N SER A 156 14.56 -5.67 0.56
CA SER A 156 14.52 -4.72 -0.57
C SER A 156 13.56 -5.13 -1.69
N ASP A 157 13.21 -6.43 -1.80
CA ASP A 157 12.26 -6.97 -2.77
C ASP A 157 10.78 -6.83 -2.35
N ARG A 158 10.52 -6.24 -1.18
CA ARG A 158 9.16 -6.02 -0.64
C ARG A 158 8.90 -4.56 -0.24
N ILE A 159 9.81 -3.64 -0.56
CA ILE A 159 9.64 -2.20 -0.36
C ILE A 159 9.38 -1.53 -1.69
N MET A 160 8.40 -0.63 -1.75
CA MET A 160 8.14 0.21 -2.91
C MET A 160 8.38 1.68 -2.58
N TYR A 161 8.81 2.45 -3.57
CA TYR A 161 8.80 3.91 -3.47
C TYR A 161 7.36 4.42 -3.50
N GLY A 162 7.02 5.31 -2.56
CA GLY A 162 5.77 6.02 -2.51
C GLY A 162 5.99 7.50 -2.20
N SER A 163 5.11 8.38 -2.65
CA SER A 163 5.21 9.83 -2.41
C SER A 163 3.96 10.46 -1.80
N ASP A 164 2.82 9.78 -1.86
CA ASP A 164 1.49 10.30 -1.47
C ASP A 164 1.09 11.61 -2.16
N PHE A 165 1.81 11.98 -3.24
CA PHE A 165 1.48 13.17 -4.01
C PHE A 165 0.06 13.08 -4.60
N PRO A 166 -0.78 14.15 -4.52
CA PRO A 166 -0.47 15.51 -4.09
C PRO A 166 -0.73 15.82 -2.59
N ASN A 167 -1.00 14.82 -1.75
CA ASN A 167 -1.40 15.00 -0.34
C ASN A 167 -0.19 15.17 0.61
N ILE A 168 0.87 15.81 0.15
CA ILE A 168 2.11 16.04 0.90
C ILE A 168 2.32 17.53 1.17
N PRO A 169 2.86 17.92 2.34
CA PRO A 169 3.09 19.32 2.72
C PRO A 169 4.45 19.86 2.28
N TYR A 170 5.19 19.15 1.43
CA TYR A 170 6.53 19.48 0.96
C TYR A 170 6.69 19.25 -0.55
N ALA A 171 7.86 19.56 -1.11
CA ALA A 171 8.14 19.38 -2.54
C ALA A 171 8.01 17.90 -2.95
N TRP A 172 7.32 17.64 -4.05
CA TRP A 172 6.99 16.31 -4.56
C TRP A 172 8.20 15.37 -4.75
N ASP A 173 9.37 15.94 -5.00
CA ASP A 173 10.62 15.22 -5.27
C ASP A 173 11.49 14.97 -4.01
N ARG A 174 11.04 15.42 -2.83
CA ARG A 174 11.79 15.25 -1.57
C ARG A 174 12.06 13.78 -1.28
N GLU A 175 11.05 12.93 -1.36
CA GLU A 175 11.19 11.48 -1.15
C GLU A 175 12.15 10.83 -2.13
N LEU A 176 12.08 11.24 -3.41
CA LEU A 176 12.97 10.73 -4.44
C LEU A 176 14.43 11.13 -4.17
N LYS A 177 14.67 12.34 -3.69
CA LYS A 177 16.01 12.81 -3.30
C LYS A 177 16.56 12.02 -2.12
N GLU A 178 15.75 11.81 -1.09
CA GLU A 178 16.14 11.00 0.08
C GLU A 178 16.42 9.55 -0.30
N LEU A 179 15.58 8.95 -1.15
CA LEU A 179 15.81 7.60 -1.64
C LEU A 179 17.12 7.47 -2.43
N ASN A 180 17.41 8.44 -3.32
CA ASN A 180 18.66 8.45 -4.09
C ASN A 180 19.90 8.74 -3.23
N ALA A 181 19.75 9.39 -2.09
CA ALA A 181 20.82 9.67 -1.12
C ALA A 181 21.00 8.54 -0.09
N ALA A 182 20.08 7.57 -0.05
CA ALA A 182 20.15 6.46 0.89
C ALA A 182 21.36 5.56 0.61
N ASP A 183 22.00 5.09 1.68
CA ASP A 183 23.14 4.16 1.61
C ASP A 183 22.64 2.72 1.36
N ILE A 184 22.17 2.46 0.15
CA ILE A 184 21.67 1.16 -0.31
C ILE A 184 22.34 0.76 -1.63
N SER A 185 22.36 -0.53 -1.95
CA SER A 185 22.90 -1.00 -3.22
C SER A 185 22.09 -0.50 -4.42
N MET A 186 22.72 -0.40 -5.60
CA MET A 186 22.01 -0.04 -6.84
C MET A 186 20.89 -1.02 -7.17
N ASP A 187 21.06 -2.32 -6.90
CA ASP A 187 19.99 -3.31 -7.09
C ASP A 187 18.80 -3.04 -6.15
N SER A 188 19.06 -2.71 -4.88
CA SER A 188 18.01 -2.31 -3.93
C SER A 188 17.31 -1.02 -4.36
N LEU A 189 18.09 -0.02 -4.82
CA LEU A 189 17.53 1.24 -5.31
C LEU A 189 16.57 1.01 -6.50
N GLU A 190 16.96 0.20 -7.48
CA GLU A 190 16.11 -0.11 -8.63
C GLU A 190 14.86 -0.91 -8.23
N LYS A 191 15.00 -1.89 -7.32
CA LYS A 191 13.86 -2.65 -6.77
C LYS A 191 12.86 -1.72 -6.12
N ILE A 192 13.31 -0.89 -5.19
CA ILE A 192 12.46 0.03 -4.45
C ILE A 192 11.83 1.09 -5.36
N SER A 193 12.62 1.66 -6.27
CA SER A 193 12.15 2.75 -7.14
C SER A 193 11.05 2.33 -8.12
N TYR A 194 11.12 1.13 -8.72
CA TYR A 194 10.17 0.74 -9.76
C TYR A 194 9.93 -0.77 -9.96
N LYS A 195 10.96 -1.64 -9.76
CA LYS A 195 10.82 -3.07 -10.08
C LYS A 195 9.75 -3.75 -9.22
N ASN A 196 9.75 -3.45 -7.92
CA ASN A 196 8.77 -4.04 -6.99
C ASN A 196 7.35 -3.56 -7.28
N ALA A 197 7.16 -2.29 -7.66
CA ALA A 197 5.86 -1.79 -8.07
C ALA A 197 5.38 -2.46 -9.37
N ALA A 198 6.30 -2.69 -10.32
CA ALA A 198 5.98 -3.42 -11.53
C ALA A 198 5.55 -4.88 -11.24
N ASP A 199 6.25 -5.58 -10.34
CA ASP A 199 5.84 -6.91 -9.88
C ASP A 199 4.51 -6.87 -9.14
N PHE A 200 4.36 -5.96 -8.18
CA PHE A 200 3.14 -5.81 -7.37
C PHE A 200 1.90 -5.63 -8.23
N PHE A 201 1.95 -4.74 -9.23
CA PHE A 201 0.84 -4.46 -10.15
C PHE A 201 0.82 -5.34 -11.41
N SER A 202 1.73 -6.31 -11.51
CA SER A 202 1.88 -7.17 -12.69
C SER A 202 2.02 -6.37 -14.00
N ILE A 203 2.87 -5.34 -13.96
CA ILE A 203 3.19 -4.46 -15.10
C ILE A 203 4.45 -4.98 -15.80
N LYS A 204 4.37 -5.18 -17.11
CA LYS A 204 5.57 -5.50 -17.90
C LYS A 204 6.39 -4.23 -18.13
N LEU A 205 7.61 -4.22 -17.60
CA LEU A 205 8.57 -3.16 -17.90
C LEU A 205 9.01 -3.28 -19.36
N GLN A 206 9.01 -2.16 -20.07
CA GLN A 206 9.60 -2.10 -21.41
C GLN A 206 11.11 -1.90 -21.28
N PRO A 207 11.94 -2.54 -22.13
CA PRO A 207 13.36 -2.24 -22.18
C PRO A 207 13.56 -0.75 -22.48
N VAL A 208 14.47 -0.11 -21.76
CA VAL A 208 14.89 1.27 -22.00
C VAL A 208 15.81 1.28 -23.20
#